data_e371fdb2d2c311fb5ff6bb4450bcfe9f
#
_entry.id   e371fdb2d2c311fb5ff6bb4450bcfe9f
#
_cell.length_a   1.000
_cell.length_b   1.000
_cell.length_c   1.000
_cell.angle_alpha   90.00
_cell.angle_beta   90.00
_cell.angle_gamma   90.00
#
_symmetry.space_group_name_H-M   'P 1'
#
loop_
_entity.id
_entity.type
_entity.pdbx_description
1 polymer ?
#
loop_
_entity_poly.entity_id
_entity_poly.type
_entity_poly.pdbx_seq_one_letter_code
_entity_poly.pdbx_strand_id
1 'polypeptide(L)'
;MPSSAVMTTASTDGYIGWGENDLDTKVDPKKILQGDQLAGGRLIRLLEEDAPEGIAGFKAIFSHTGNAFILGITGPPGSGKSTLVAHIIAEFRRRNLKVGVVAVDPSSPLSGGAFLGDRLRMRQHTEDDGVFIRSMATRGHLGGLSRTTREAVMVLDAMGYDVVIIETVGVGQDEVEIADFAHTTAIVSIPGLGDDIQTMKAGLLEIGDVFVVNKADRRGSDDEVARLQSMLEMGMIPENDWKPPVLNTVAIKGKGIAELVDAVWSHRQYLMDSGQFKAHNRAQTFRFVRSLVMEMAADKIFENAKDSAAYQTLLGNLDKRKIDPFTAAEKLLKGL
;
A
#
# COMPACT_ATOMS: atom_id res chain seq x y z
N MET A 1 34.88 -9.71 -55.71
CA MET A 1 33.72 -9.09 -55.05
C MET A 1 33.57 -9.76 -53.68
N PRO A 2 33.94 -9.10 -52.60
CA PRO A 2 33.79 -9.70 -51.26
C PRO A 2 32.47 -9.28 -50.61
N SER A 3 31.86 -10.30 -50.01
CA SER A 3 30.70 -10.27 -49.15
C SER A 3 30.90 -9.40 -47.89
N SER A 4 29.98 -8.51 -47.65
CA SER A 4 29.91 -7.67 -46.45
C SER A 4 29.37 -8.49 -45.27
N ALA A 5 30.24 -8.74 -44.28
CA ALA A 5 29.84 -9.27 -43.00
C ALA A 5 29.17 -8.15 -42.18
N VAL A 6 27.93 -8.36 -41.79
CA VAL A 6 27.24 -7.51 -40.80
C VAL A 6 27.73 -7.93 -39.43
N MET A 7 28.45 -7.02 -38.74
CA MET A 7 28.76 -7.14 -37.33
C MET A 7 27.48 -6.94 -36.50
N THR A 8 27.01 -7.96 -35.85
CA THR A 8 26.05 -7.87 -34.77
C THR A 8 26.81 -7.47 -33.49
N THR A 9 26.58 -6.26 -33.03
CA THR A 9 27.02 -5.81 -31.69
C THR A 9 26.15 -6.48 -30.64
N ALA A 10 26.75 -7.29 -29.80
CA ALA A 10 26.13 -7.83 -28.59
C ALA A 10 25.90 -6.67 -27.61
N SER A 11 24.64 -6.39 -27.28
CA SER A 11 24.29 -5.47 -26.21
C SER A 11 24.43 -6.19 -24.87
N THR A 12 25.23 -5.64 -23.99
CA THR A 12 25.56 -6.10 -22.62
C THR A 12 24.54 -5.61 -21.60
N ASP A 13 23.27 -5.61 -21.88
CA ASP A 13 22.24 -5.29 -20.89
C ASP A 13 21.35 -6.51 -20.74
N GLY A 14 21.54 -7.22 -19.61
CA GLY A 14 20.73 -8.35 -19.19
C GLY A 14 19.31 -7.95 -18.78
N TYR A 15 18.62 -7.23 -19.65
CA TYR A 15 17.18 -7.05 -19.62
C TYR A 15 16.58 -8.29 -20.28
N ILE A 16 15.90 -9.12 -19.50
CA ILE A 16 14.90 -10.02 -20.07
C ILE A 16 13.80 -9.09 -20.59
N GLY A 17 13.93 -8.71 -21.88
CA GLY A 17 12.89 -8.02 -22.62
C GLY A 17 11.69 -8.95 -22.68
N TRP A 18 10.61 -8.60 -22.03
CA TRP A 18 9.29 -9.19 -22.29
C TRP A 18 8.95 -8.80 -23.73
N GLY A 19 8.94 -9.81 -24.61
CA GLY A 19 8.64 -9.60 -26.03
C GLY A 19 7.28 -8.92 -26.19
N GLU A 20 7.20 -7.94 -27.07
CA GLU A 20 5.99 -7.18 -27.44
C GLU A 20 4.92 -8.00 -28.19
N ASN A 21 4.99 -9.33 -28.18
CA ASN A 21 4.04 -10.19 -28.86
C ASN A 21 3.24 -11.02 -27.86
N ASP A 22 1.93 -10.84 -27.90
CA ASP A 22 0.87 -11.45 -27.10
C ASP A 22 0.77 -10.94 -25.64
N LEU A 23 0.36 -9.70 -25.49
CA LEU A 23 -0.32 -9.24 -24.28
C LEU A 23 -1.69 -9.96 -24.23
N ASP A 24 -1.66 -11.22 -23.78
CA ASP A 24 -2.87 -11.95 -23.42
C ASP A 24 -3.58 -11.17 -22.31
N THR A 25 -4.55 -10.32 -22.69
CA THR A 25 -5.34 -9.48 -21.76
C THR A 25 -6.37 -10.30 -21.00
N LYS A 26 -6.45 -11.61 -21.31
CA LYS A 26 -7.45 -12.50 -20.72
C LYS A 26 -7.13 -12.78 -19.26
N VAL A 27 -8.00 -12.31 -18.36
CA VAL A 27 -7.99 -12.67 -16.95
C VAL A 27 -8.68 -14.01 -16.76
N ASP A 28 -8.04 -14.94 -16.07
CA ASP A 28 -8.63 -16.22 -15.65
C ASP A 28 -8.88 -16.20 -14.13
N PRO A 29 -10.11 -15.92 -13.68
CA PRO A 29 -10.44 -15.88 -12.25
C PRO A 29 -10.15 -17.19 -11.51
N LYS A 30 -10.28 -18.34 -12.18
CA LYS A 30 -10.04 -19.64 -11.56
C LYS A 30 -8.58 -19.81 -11.17
N LYS A 31 -7.65 -19.41 -12.05
CA LYS A 31 -6.21 -19.45 -11.74
C LYS A 31 -5.86 -18.54 -10.57
N ILE A 32 -6.48 -17.33 -10.52
CA ILE A 32 -6.27 -16.38 -9.41
C ILE A 32 -6.73 -17.01 -8.09
N LEU A 33 -7.91 -17.59 -8.05
CA LEU A 33 -8.44 -18.26 -6.85
C LEU A 33 -7.66 -19.53 -6.45
N GLN A 34 -6.86 -20.09 -7.36
CA GLN A 34 -5.91 -21.18 -7.07
C GLN A 34 -4.56 -20.66 -6.56
N GLY A 35 -4.37 -19.34 -6.48
CA GLY A 35 -3.13 -18.72 -6.01
C GLY A 35 -2.04 -18.57 -7.07
N ASP A 36 -2.39 -18.65 -8.37
CA ASP A 36 -1.43 -18.46 -9.47
C ASP A 36 -0.88 -17.03 -9.45
N GLN A 37 0.40 -16.89 -9.13
CA GLN A 37 1.07 -15.60 -8.97
C GLN A 37 1.16 -14.79 -10.27
N LEU A 38 1.28 -15.47 -11.42
CA LEU A 38 1.31 -14.79 -12.73
C LEU A 38 -0.07 -14.22 -13.08
N ALA A 39 -1.13 -15.01 -12.85
CA ALA A 39 -2.50 -14.55 -13.08
C ALA A 39 -2.87 -13.38 -12.14
N GLY A 40 -2.52 -13.47 -10.85
CA GLY A 40 -2.72 -12.39 -9.89
C GLY A 40 -1.94 -11.13 -10.25
N GLY A 41 -0.65 -11.27 -10.57
CA GLY A 41 0.20 -10.15 -10.99
C GLY A 41 -0.31 -9.47 -12.26
N ARG A 42 -0.85 -10.25 -13.22
CA ARG A 42 -1.50 -9.73 -14.43
C ARG A 42 -2.76 -8.93 -14.09
N LEU A 43 -3.63 -9.48 -13.24
CA LEU A 43 -4.83 -8.75 -12.82
C LEU A 43 -4.49 -7.42 -12.15
N ILE A 44 -3.52 -7.42 -11.22
CA ILE A 44 -3.07 -6.18 -10.57
C ILE A 44 -2.59 -5.17 -11.61
N ARG A 45 -1.79 -5.59 -12.61
CA ARG A 45 -1.33 -4.70 -13.69
C ARG A 45 -2.49 -4.10 -14.49
N LEU A 46 -3.48 -4.92 -14.89
CA LEU A 46 -4.64 -4.44 -15.65
C LEU A 46 -5.49 -3.44 -14.82
N LEU A 47 -5.54 -3.61 -13.50
CA LEU A 47 -6.20 -2.65 -12.59
C LEU A 47 -5.39 -1.33 -12.50
N GLU A 48 -4.06 -1.41 -12.45
CA GLU A 48 -3.18 -0.22 -12.50
C GLU A 48 -3.32 0.57 -13.82
N GLU A 49 -3.68 -0.10 -14.90
CA GLU A 49 -3.89 0.46 -16.25
C GLU A 49 -5.35 0.89 -16.50
N ASP A 50 -6.25 0.74 -15.52
CA ASP A 50 -7.70 0.98 -15.65
C ASP A 50 -8.36 0.19 -16.80
N ALA A 51 -7.78 -0.97 -17.15
CA ALA A 51 -8.26 -1.79 -18.24
C ALA A 51 -9.63 -2.41 -17.90
N PRO A 52 -10.61 -2.40 -18.84
CA PRO A 52 -11.93 -3.02 -18.63
C PRO A 52 -11.87 -4.50 -18.23
N GLU A 53 -10.89 -5.23 -18.75
CA GLU A 53 -10.62 -6.65 -18.44
C GLU A 53 -10.16 -6.81 -16.98
N GLY A 54 -9.38 -5.84 -16.45
CA GLY A 54 -8.98 -5.80 -15.05
C GLY A 54 -10.19 -5.62 -14.14
N ILE A 55 -11.05 -4.65 -14.46
CA ILE A 55 -12.30 -4.41 -13.69
C ILE A 55 -13.22 -5.64 -13.74
N ALA A 56 -13.37 -6.27 -14.90
CA ALA A 56 -14.18 -7.49 -15.05
C ALA A 56 -13.60 -8.65 -14.22
N GLY A 57 -12.28 -8.84 -14.27
CA GLY A 57 -11.58 -9.84 -13.49
C GLY A 57 -11.72 -9.61 -11.99
N PHE A 58 -11.57 -8.38 -11.52
CA PHE A 58 -11.76 -8.00 -10.12
C PHE A 58 -13.19 -8.30 -9.63
N LYS A 59 -14.22 -7.93 -10.41
CA LYS A 59 -15.61 -8.25 -10.08
C LYS A 59 -15.84 -9.75 -9.91
N ALA A 60 -15.17 -10.58 -10.71
CA ALA A 60 -15.33 -12.03 -10.66
C ALA A 60 -14.71 -12.68 -9.42
N ILE A 61 -13.68 -12.07 -8.80
CA ILE A 61 -13.01 -12.61 -7.61
C ILE A 61 -13.46 -11.95 -6.30
N PHE A 62 -14.18 -10.84 -6.36
CA PHE A 62 -14.50 -10.01 -5.18
C PHE A 62 -15.21 -10.79 -4.06
N SER A 63 -16.08 -11.74 -4.39
CA SER A 63 -16.78 -12.58 -3.39
C SER A 63 -15.85 -13.47 -2.56
N HIS A 64 -14.60 -13.61 -2.94
CA HIS A 64 -13.58 -14.40 -2.24
C HIS A 64 -12.62 -13.56 -1.38
N THR A 65 -12.90 -12.25 -1.25
CA THR A 65 -12.12 -11.31 -0.43
C THR A 65 -12.70 -11.16 0.98
N GLY A 66 -11.96 -10.50 1.88
CA GLY A 66 -12.36 -10.21 3.26
C GLY A 66 -11.85 -11.22 4.29
N ASN A 67 -10.91 -12.10 3.91
CA ASN A 67 -10.36 -13.16 4.76
C ASN A 67 -8.94 -12.88 5.24
N ALA A 68 -8.10 -12.24 4.40
CA ALA A 68 -6.72 -11.93 4.71
C ALA A 68 -6.62 -10.93 5.88
N PHE A 69 -5.62 -11.14 6.72
CA PHE A 69 -5.23 -10.16 7.73
C PHE A 69 -4.29 -9.12 7.12
N ILE A 70 -4.65 -7.84 7.18
CA ILE A 70 -3.88 -6.74 6.60
C ILE A 70 -3.06 -6.07 7.68
N LEU A 71 -1.72 -6.12 7.54
CA LEU A 71 -0.75 -5.48 8.42
C LEU A 71 -0.14 -4.27 7.73
N GLY A 72 -0.37 -3.08 8.28
CA GLY A 72 0.29 -1.85 7.85
C GLY A 72 1.60 -1.63 8.58
N ILE A 73 2.67 -1.27 7.86
CA ILE A 73 3.97 -0.92 8.45
C ILE A 73 4.37 0.45 7.93
N THR A 74 4.46 1.41 8.84
CA THR A 74 4.82 2.78 8.53
C THR A 74 5.81 3.36 9.54
N GLY A 75 6.31 4.56 9.29
CA GLY A 75 7.29 5.26 10.12
C GLY A 75 8.31 5.99 9.26
N PRO A 76 9.20 6.81 9.85
CA PRO A 76 10.10 7.68 9.11
C PRO A 76 11.04 6.94 8.15
N PRO A 77 11.52 7.62 7.10
CA PRO A 77 12.48 7.04 6.18
C PRO A 77 13.76 6.66 6.93
N GLY A 78 14.39 5.57 6.52
CA GLY A 78 15.59 5.07 7.18
C GLY A 78 15.36 4.38 8.54
N SER A 79 14.13 4.24 9.03
CA SER A 79 13.84 3.50 10.27
C SER A 79 14.09 1.98 10.14
N GLY A 80 14.23 1.47 8.91
CA GLY A 80 14.53 0.06 8.64
C GLY A 80 13.30 -0.80 8.41
N LYS A 81 12.18 -0.20 7.97
CA LYS A 81 10.93 -0.89 7.66
C LYS A 81 11.11 -2.08 6.73
N SER A 82 11.72 -1.88 5.56
CA SER A 82 11.88 -2.95 4.56
C SER A 82 12.74 -4.12 5.09
N THR A 83 13.74 -3.84 5.95
CA THR A 83 14.51 -4.89 6.63
C THR A 83 13.63 -5.62 7.65
N LEU A 84 12.81 -4.87 8.39
CA LEU A 84 11.88 -5.42 9.35
C LEU A 84 10.83 -6.31 8.65
N VAL A 85 10.25 -5.82 7.55
CA VAL A 85 9.28 -6.56 6.72
C VAL A 85 9.88 -7.88 6.23
N ALA A 86 11.12 -7.91 5.74
CA ALA A 86 11.77 -9.14 5.30
C ALA A 86 11.83 -10.20 6.41
N HIS A 87 12.13 -9.82 7.64
CA HIS A 87 12.14 -10.73 8.77
C HIS A 87 10.73 -11.12 9.27
N ILE A 88 9.78 -10.20 9.19
CA ILE A 88 8.36 -10.50 9.49
C ILE A 88 7.81 -11.53 8.50
N ILE A 89 8.12 -11.40 7.21
CA ILE A 89 7.77 -12.40 6.19
C ILE A 89 8.33 -13.76 6.59
N ALA A 90 9.64 -13.86 6.91
CA ALA A 90 10.27 -15.09 7.32
C ALA A 90 9.58 -15.72 8.54
N GLU A 91 9.21 -14.91 9.54
CA GLU A 91 8.53 -15.39 10.74
C GLU A 91 7.09 -15.88 10.44
N PHE A 92 6.32 -15.19 9.62
CA PHE A 92 5.00 -15.68 9.17
C PHE A 92 5.13 -16.96 8.35
N ARG A 93 6.13 -17.05 7.45
CA ARG A 93 6.39 -18.29 6.70
C ARG A 93 6.78 -19.46 7.59
N ARG A 94 7.56 -19.20 8.65
CA ARG A 94 7.88 -20.22 9.68
C ARG A 94 6.61 -20.74 10.38
N ARG A 95 5.57 -19.90 10.47
CA ARG A 95 4.24 -20.28 10.99
C ARG A 95 3.32 -20.89 9.94
N ASN A 96 3.85 -21.23 8.75
CA ASN A 96 3.12 -21.79 7.61
C ASN A 96 2.04 -20.87 7.01
N LEU A 97 2.12 -19.54 7.19
CA LEU A 97 1.20 -18.57 6.62
C LEU A 97 1.72 -18.09 5.27
N LYS A 98 0.82 -17.92 4.29
CA LYS A 98 1.13 -17.26 3.02
C LYS A 98 1.11 -15.76 3.19
N VAL A 99 2.13 -15.07 2.65
CA VAL A 99 2.33 -13.63 2.86
C VAL A 99 2.38 -12.88 1.53
N GLY A 100 1.41 -11.99 1.32
CA GLY A 100 1.47 -10.99 0.27
C GLY A 100 2.13 -9.70 0.78
N VAL A 101 2.89 -9.02 -0.05
CA VAL A 101 3.48 -7.71 0.28
C VAL A 101 3.16 -6.71 -0.81
N VAL A 102 2.60 -5.57 -0.41
CA VAL A 102 2.39 -4.40 -1.26
C VAL A 102 3.28 -3.28 -0.72
N ALA A 103 4.40 -3.05 -1.39
CA ALA A 103 5.32 -1.96 -1.07
C ALA A 103 4.88 -0.72 -1.86
N VAL A 104 4.48 0.33 -1.16
CA VAL A 104 4.00 1.58 -1.77
C VAL A 104 5.11 2.61 -1.77
N ASP A 105 5.63 2.90 -2.96
CA ASP A 105 6.69 3.87 -3.17
C ASP A 105 6.14 5.19 -3.73
N PRO A 106 6.71 6.35 -3.36
CA PRO A 106 6.40 7.58 -4.05
C PRO A 106 6.78 7.43 -5.53
N SER A 107 5.90 7.90 -6.41
CA SER A 107 6.16 7.89 -7.85
C SER A 107 7.44 8.65 -8.17
N SER A 108 8.33 8.05 -8.96
CA SER A 108 9.46 8.78 -9.52
C SER A 108 8.93 9.90 -10.42
N PRO A 109 9.32 11.19 -10.19
CA PRO A 109 8.88 12.29 -11.04
C PRO A 109 9.30 12.14 -12.52
N LEU A 110 10.32 11.30 -12.78
CA LEU A 110 10.91 11.14 -14.12
C LEU A 110 10.39 9.91 -14.86
N SER A 111 10.07 8.82 -14.16
CA SER A 111 9.68 7.55 -14.78
C SER A 111 8.25 7.10 -14.47
N GLY A 112 7.59 7.74 -13.50
CA GLY A 112 6.25 7.32 -13.02
C GLY A 112 6.20 5.93 -12.38
N GLY A 113 7.35 5.25 -12.25
CA GLY A 113 7.46 3.90 -11.70
C GLY A 113 7.97 3.88 -10.25
N ALA A 114 7.78 2.77 -9.56
CA ALA A 114 8.28 2.55 -8.21
C ALA A 114 9.81 2.43 -8.17
N PHE A 115 10.43 2.87 -7.07
CA PHE A 115 11.88 2.75 -6.89
C PHE A 115 12.31 1.29 -6.72
N LEU A 116 13.32 0.86 -7.47
CA LEU A 116 13.84 -0.52 -7.50
C LEU A 116 14.53 -0.99 -6.19
N GLY A 117 14.78 -0.08 -5.23
CA GLY A 117 15.60 -0.37 -4.05
C GLY A 117 15.02 -1.42 -3.09
N ASP A 118 13.71 -1.49 -2.94
CA ASP A 118 13.06 -2.37 -1.97
C ASP A 118 12.98 -3.83 -2.45
N ARG A 119 12.86 -4.06 -3.76
CA ARG A 119 12.93 -5.42 -4.33
C ARG A 119 14.25 -6.14 -4.03
N LEU A 120 15.36 -5.40 -3.95
CA LEU A 120 16.68 -5.99 -3.64
C LEU A 120 16.76 -6.55 -2.22
N ARG A 121 16.09 -5.93 -1.26
CA ARG A 121 16.11 -6.34 0.15
C ARG A 121 15.22 -7.56 0.44
N MET A 122 14.20 -7.77 -0.39
CA MET A 122 13.24 -8.88 -0.25
C MET A 122 13.55 -10.05 -1.21
N ARG A 123 14.65 -10.00 -1.98
CA ARG A 123 15.05 -11.03 -2.95
C ARG A 123 15.13 -12.44 -2.36
N GLN A 124 15.50 -12.57 -1.09
CA GLN A 124 15.57 -13.87 -0.42
C GLN A 124 14.23 -14.62 -0.33
N HIS A 125 13.10 -13.92 -0.56
CA HIS A 125 11.76 -14.52 -0.50
C HIS A 125 11.12 -14.71 -1.88
N THR A 126 11.79 -14.32 -2.99
CA THR A 126 11.22 -14.42 -4.34
C THR A 126 11.11 -15.84 -4.86
N GLU A 127 11.82 -16.78 -4.25
CA GLU A 127 11.77 -18.21 -4.60
C GLU A 127 10.76 -19.00 -3.73
N ASP A 128 10.12 -18.35 -2.73
CA ASP A 128 9.12 -19.00 -1.88
C ASP A 128 7.72 -18.82 -2.50
N ASP A 129 7.11 -19.90 -2.95
CA ASP A 129 5.76 -19.92 -3.54
C ASP A 129 4.67 -19.38 -2.57
N GLY A 130 4.95 -19.35 -1.28
CA GLY A 130 4.08 -18.78 -0.26
C GLY A 130 4.26 -17.28 -0.05
N VAL A 131 5.11 -16.62 -0.84
CA VAL A 131 5.35 -15.17 -0.76
C VAL A 131 5.09 -14.51 -2.10
N PHE A 132 4.33 -13.42 -2.10
CA PHE A 132 4.13 -12.56 -3.27
C PHE A 132 4.51 -11.12 -2.92
N ILE A 133 5.34 -10.48 -3.75
CA ILE A 133 5.78 -9.11 -3.50
C ILE A 133 5.48 -8.24 -4.72
N ARG A 134 4.77 -7.14 -4.50
CA ARG A 134 4.45 -6.13 -5.51
C ARG A 134 4.87 -4.75 -5.02
N SER A 135 5.70 -4.05 -5.80
CA SER A 135 5.94 -2.61 -5.60
C SER A 135 4.93 -1.83 -6.44
N MET A 136 4.30 -0.86 -5.83
CA MET A 136 3.30 0.01 -6.46
C MET A 136 3.74 1.47 -6.31
N ALA A 137 3.43 2.29 -7.30
CA ALA A 137 3.69 3.72 -7.27
C ALA A 137 2.41 4.48 -6.88
N THR A 138 2.54 5.56 -6.08
CA THR A 138 1.39 6.39 -5.66
C THR A 138 0.74 7.18 -6.80
N ARG A 139 1.40 7.28 -7.98
CA ARG A 139 0.94 7.93 -9.23
C ARG A 139 0.25 9.28 -9.06
N GLY A 140 0.59 10.05 -8.02
CA GLY A 140 0.14 11.44 -7.87
C GLY A 140 -1.37 11.65 -7.64
N HIS A 141 -2.12 10.63 -7.30
CA HIS A 141 -3.51 10.81 -6.87
C HIS A 141 -3.54 11.63 -5.58
N LEU A 142 -4.27 12.73 -5.60
CA LEU A 142 -4.59 13.54 -4.44
C LEU A 142 -5.42 12.68 -3.47
N GLY A 143 -4.76 12.06 -2.49
CA GLY A 143 -5.44 11.27 -1.48
C GLY A 143 -4.83 9.91 -1.14
N GLY A 144 -3.49 9.83 -1.02
CA GLY A 144 -2.77 8.76 -0.30
C GLY A 144 -2.69 7.40 -0.97
N LEU A 145 -2.86 6.34 -0.18
CA LEU A 145 -2.82 4.96 -0.66
C LEU A 145 -3.85 4.75 -1.77
N SER A 146 -3.36 4.57 -2.99
CA SER A 146 -4.15 4.59 -4.21
C SER A 146 -5.26 3.52 -4.23
N ARG A 147 -6.30 3.78 -5.02
CA ARG A 147 -7.33 2.78 -5.36
C ARG A 147 -6.68 1.44 -5.74
N THR A 148 -5.66 1.50 -6.57
CA THR A 148 -4.95 0.31 -7.07
C THR A 148 -4.21 -0.46 -5.97
N THR A 149 -3.73 0.21 -4.92
CA THR A 149 -3.17 -0.46 -3.73
C THR A 149 -4.24 -1.31 -3.04
N ARG A 150 -5.45 -0.76 -2.86
CA ARG A 150 -6.58 -1.49 -2.27
C ARG A 150 -6.99 -2.68 -3.14
N GLU A 151 -7.08 -2.49 -4.44
CA GLU A 151 -7.38 -3.55 -5.39
C GLU A 151 -6.33 -4.65 -5.35
N ALA A 152 -5.04 -4.31 -5.30
CA ALA A 152 -3.96 -5.28 -5.17
C ALA A 152 -4.05 -6.11 -3.88
N VAL A 153 -4.34 -5.47 -2.73
CA VAL A 153 -4.58 -6.17 -1.46
C VAL A 153 -5.75 -7.16 -1.59
N MET A 154 -6.87 -6.76 -2.21
CA MET A 154 -8.01 -7.63 -2.41
C MET A 154 -7.73 -8.78 -3.41
N VAL A 155 -6.89 -8.55 -4.42
CA VAL A 155 -6.44 -9.63 -5.32
C VAL A 155 -5.61 -10.66 -4.54
N LEU A 156 -4.67 -10.22 -3.70
CA LEU A 156 -3.87 -11.13 -2.86
C LEU A 156 -4.74 -11.91 -1.88
N ASP A 157 -5.73 -11.27 -1.28
CA ASP A 157 -6.71 -11.92 -0.41
C ASP A 157 -7.49 -13.01 -1.16
N ALA A 158 -8.02 -12.71 -2.35
CA ALA A 158 -8.72 -13.69 -3.19
C ALA A 158 -7.80 -14.84 -3.67
N MET A 159 -6.49 -14.60 -3.79
CA MET A 159 -5.48 -15.64 -4.09
C MET A 159 -5.21 -16.56 -2.90
N GLY A 160 -5.78 -16.30 -1.73
CA GLY A 160 -5.62 -17.12 -0.52
C GLY A 160 -4.34 -16.83 0.26
N TYR A 161 -3.84 -15.58 0.24
CA TYR A 161 -2.82 -15.13 1.16
C TYR A 161 -3.43 -14.89 2.55
N ASP A 162 -2.80 -15.44 3.60
CA ASP A 162 -3.29 -15.33 4.97
C ASP A 162 -3.04 -13.94 5.57
N VAL A 163 -1.90 -13.35 5.20
CA VAL A 163 -1.46 -12.02 5.63
C VAL A 163 -1.07 -11.19 4.42
N VAL A 164 -1.55 -9.96 4.37
CA VAL A 164 -1.08 -8.96 3.39
C VAL A 164 -0.42 -7.81 4.14
N ILE A 165 0.88 -7.61 3.89
CA ILE A 165 1.65 -6.52 4.47
C ILE A 165 1.62 -5.33 3.50
N ILE A 166 1.23 -4.16 3.99
CA ILE A 166 1.39 -2.89 3.27
C ILE A 166 2.55 -2.14 3.91
N GLU A 167 3.59 -1.85 3.13
CA GLU A 167 4.72 -1.04 3.56
C GLU A 167 4.70 0.31 2.86
N THR A 168 4.79 1.41 3.62
CA THR A 168 4.93 2.78 3.08
C THR A 168 6.38 3.25 3.19
N VAL A 169 6.78 4.15 2.28
CA VAL A 169 8.17 4.68 2.26
C VAL A 169 8.47 5.63 3.42
N GLY A 170 7.44 6.17 4.07
CA GLY A 170 7.63 7.07 5.21
C GLY A 170 7.80 8.54 4.81
N VAL A 171 7.24 8.96 3.67
CA VAL A 171 7.25 10.35 3.23
C VAL A 171 5.83 10.79 2.87
N GLY A 172 5.18 11.54 3.75
CA GLY A 172 3.92 12.22 3.40
C GLY A 172 2.67 11.73 4.12
N GLN A 173 1.50 11.88 3.45
CA GLN A 173 0.18 11.57 4.02
C GLN A 173 -0.13 10.06 4.01
N ASP A 174 0.54 9.29 3.17
CA ASP A 174 0.40 7.84 3.04
C ASP A 174 0.65 7.11 4.38
N GLU A 175 1.42 7.76 5.27
CA GLU A 175 1.70 7.24 6.62
C GLU A 175 0.47 7.15 7.51
N VAL A 176 -0.47 8.08 7.39
CA VAL A 176 -1.71 8.09 8.19
C VAL A 176 -2.79 7.26 7.50
N GLU A 177 -2.85 7.31 6.19
CA GLU A 177 -3.86 6.61 5.42
C GLU A 177 -3.73 5.08 5.46
N ILE A 178 -2.53 4.58 5.82
CA ILE A 178 -2.33 3.14 6.00
C ILE A 178 -3.32 2.54 7.01
N ALA A 179 -3.71 3.30 8.04
CA ALA A 179 -4.69 2.87 9.05
C ALA A 179 -6.09 2.66 8.45
N ASP A 180 -6.41 3.35 7.35
CA ASP A 180 -7.66 3.15 6.64
C ASP A 180 -7.72 1.81 5.88
N PHE A 181 -6.56 1.19 5.66
CA PHE A 181 -6.40 -0.06 4.92
C PHE A 181 -6.07 -1.23 5.83
N ALA A 182 -5.25 -1.02 6.86
CA ALA A 182 -4.74 -2.08 7.71
C ALA A 182 -5.73 -2.46 8.81
N HIS A 183 -5.74 -3.74 9.18
CA HIS A 183 -6.39 -4.20 10.40
C HIS A 183 -5.54 -3.89 11.64
N THR A 184 -4.21 -3.89 11.45
CA THR A 184 -3.23 -3.55 12.47
C THR A 184 -2.17 -2.67 11.84
N THR A 185 -1.86 -1.55 12.49
CA THR A 185 -0.80 -0.62 12.05
C THR A 185 0.37 -0.69 13.01
N ALA A 186 1.54 -1.10 12.50
CA ALA A 186 2.80 -1.07 13.21
C ALA A 186 3.59 0.20 12.87
N ILE A 187 3.85 1.03 13.88
CA ILE A 187 4.62 2.27 13.76
C ILE A 187 6.08 1.98 14.12
N VAL A 188 6.99 2.21 13.17
CA VAL A 188 8.42 1.94 13.36
C VAL A 188 9.15 3.25 13.62
N SER A 189 9.75 3.36 14.81
CA SER A 189 10.67 4.44 15.19
C SER A 189 12.11 3.94 15.36
N ILE A 190 13.03 4.85 15.65
CA ILE A 190 14.44 4.54 15.97
C ILE A 190 14.96 5.47 17.07
N PRO A 191 15.95 5.03 17.86
CA PRO A 191 16.60 5.89 18.84
C PRO A 191 17.24 7.13 18.22
N GLY A 192 17.10 8.28 18.88
CA GLY A 192 17.77 9.52 18.49
C GLY A 192 16.98 10.42 17.54
N LEU A 193 15.73 10.11 17.25
CA LEU A 193 14.82 10.99 16.50
C LEU A 193 14.26 12.16 17.35
N GLY A 194 14.86 12.49 18.50
CA GLY A 194 14.49 13.49 19.50
C GLY A 194 13.50 14.58 19.10
N ASP A 195 13.92 15.51 18.25
CA ASP A 195 13.06 16.59 17.75
C ASP A 195 12.17 16.17 16.57
N ASP A 196 12.54 15.10 15.84
CA ASP A 196 11.76 14.58 14.71
C ASP A 196 10.50 13.81 15.15
N ILE A 197 10.35 13.45 16.44
CA ILE A 197 9.07 12.91 16.94
C ILE A 197 8.05 14.01 17.17
N GLN A 198 8.44 15.24 17.42
CA GLN A 198 7.50 16.38 17.24
C GLN A 198 7.07 16.49 15.76
N THR A 199 7.89 15.98 14.84
CA THR A 199 7.61 15.82 13.42
C THR A 199 6.96 14.46 13.09
N MET A 200 7.02 13.46 13.96
CA MET A 200 6.10 12.32 13.94
C MET A 200 4.73 12.92 14.22
N LYS A 201 4.07 13.35 13.13
CA LYS A 201 2.79 14.04 13.12
C LYS A 201 1.90 13.39 14.18
N ALA A 202 1.25 14.17 15.02
CA ALA A 202 0.34 13.68 16.07
C ALA A 202 -0.58 12.55 15.55
N GLY A 203 -0.96 12.60 14.26
CA GLY A 203 -1.72 11.56 13.59
C GLY A 203 -1.09 10.15 13.55
N LEU A 204 0.25 10.00 13.57
CA LEU A 204 0.85 8.65 13.57
C LEU A 204 0.69 7.93 14.91
N LEU A 205 0.69 8.67 16.00
CA LEU A 205 0.49 8.09 17.34
C LEU A 205 -0.96 7.65 17.56
N GLU A 206 -1.90 8.35 16.91
CA GLU A 206 -3.33 8.05 17.02
C GLU A 206 -3.74 6.78 16.27
N ILE A 207 -2.96 6.36 15.25
CA ILE A 207 -3.29 5.24 14.38
C ILE A 207 -2.49 3.97 14.68
N GLY A 208 -1.53 4.03 15.61
CA GLY A 208 -0.63 2.91 15.90
C GLY A 208 -1.26 1.88 16.84
N ASP A 209 -1.35 0.63 16.39
CA ASP A 209 -1.78 -0.49 17.21
C ASP A 209 -0.60 -1.23 17.86
N VAL A 210 0.59 -1.13 17.25
CA VAL A 210 1.85 -1.69 17.76
C VAL A 210 2.97 -0.70 17.47
N PHE A 211 3.79 -0.39 18.46
CA PHE A 211 4.93 0.51 18.32
C PHE A 211 6.24 -0.28 18.36
N VAL A 212 7.15 0.04 17.44
CA VAL A 212 8.41 -0.69 17.27
C VAL A 212 9.56 0.30 17.31
N VAL A 213 10.43 0.19 18.31
CA VAL A 213 11.71 0.88 18.35
C VAL A 213 12.76 -0.02 17.69
N ASN A 214 13.01 0.21 16.40
CA ASN A 214 14.02 -0.54 15.65
C ASN A 214 15.43 0.04 15.87
N LYS A 215 16.45 -0.74 15.52
CA LYS A 215 17.87 -0.41 15.80
C LYS A 215 18.12 -0.21 17.30
N ALA A 216 17.47 -1.03 18.12
CA ALA A 216 17.53 -0.97 19.57
C ALA A 216 18.93 -1.34 20.14
N ASP A 217 19.90 -1.72 19.30
CA ASP A 217 21.30 -1.83 19.64
C ASP A 217 22.04 -0.46 19.70
N ARG A 218 21.38 0.61 19.33
CA ARG A 218 21.89 1.99 19.46
C ARG A 218 21.60 2.55 20.84
N ARG A 219 22.43 3.51 21.26
CA ARG A 219 22.19 4.27 22.51
C ARG A 219 20.88 5.06 22.42
N GLY A 220 20.16 5.14 23.54
CA GLY A 220 18.89 5.87 23.64
C GLY A 220 17.66 5.05 23.25
N SER A 221 17.79 3.74 23.03
CA SER A 221 16.62 2.89 22.73
C SER A 221 15.63 2.82 23.90
N ASP A 222 16.14 2.73 25.14
CA ASP A 222 15.30 2.67 26.35
C ASP A 222 14.59 4.01 26.59
N ASP A 223 15.27 5.14 26.32
CA ASP A 223 14.68 6.46 26.40
C ASP A 223 13.56 6.64 25.40
N GLU A 224 13.73 6.11 24.17
CA GLU A 224 12.70 6.14 23.13
C GLU A 224 11.48 5.31 23.51
N VAL A 225 11.69 4.09 24.04
CA VAL A 225 10.61 3.25 24.55
C VAL A 225 9.84 3.97 25.66
N ALA A 226 10.55 4.50 26.66
CA ALA A 226 9.93 5.20 27.79
C ALA A 226 9.13 6.42 27.32
N ARG A 227 9.63 7.14 26.31
CA ARG A 227 8.94 8.27 25.72
C ARG A 227 7.66 7.89 25.01
N LEU A 228 7.69 6.86 24.17
CA LEU A 228 6.49 6.36 23.48
C LEU A 228 5.46 5.86 24.49
N GLN A 229 5.88 5.12 25.52
CA GLN A 229 5.00 4.66 26.59
C GLN A 229 4.33 5.82 27.33
N SER A 230 5.11 6.84 27.70
CA SER A 230 4.56 8.04 28.35
C SER A 230 3.55 8.77 27.47
N MET A 231 3.79 8.88 26.16
CA MET A 231 2.86 9.51 25.23
C MET A 231 1.55 8.72 25.10
N LEU A 232 1.63 7.40 25.07
CA LEU A 232 0.46 6.53 25.05
C LEU A 232 -0.35 6.63 26.35
N GLU A 233 0.32 6.74 27.52
CA GLU A 233 -0.33 6.91 28.83
C GLU A 233 -1.01 8.28 28.98
N MET A 234 -0.52 9.33 28.32
CA MET A 234 -1.08 10.69 28.39
C MET A 234 -2.41 10.89 27.66
N GLY A 235 -3.04 9.82 27.17
CA GLY A 235 -4.40 9.90 26.62
C GLY A 235 -4.48 9.89 25.10
N MET A 236 -3.41 9.50 24.41
CA MET A 236 -3.46 9.16 22.99
C MET A 236 -3.91 7.71 22.76
N ILE A 237 -4.52 7.07 23.77
CA ILE A 237 -5.09 5.71 23.62
C ILE A 237 -6.40 5.87 22.88
N PRO A 238 -6.60 5.14 21.75
CA PRO A 238 -7.91 5.07 21.10
C PRO A 238 -9.01 4.71 22.11
N GLU A 239 -10.25 5.11 21.88
CA GLU A 239 -11.42 4.81 22.74
C GLU A 239 -11.72 3.29 22.86
N ASN A 240 -10.82 2.43 22.38
CA ASN A 240 -10.92 0.99 22.46
C ASN A 240 -10.09 0.43 23.65
N ASP A 241 -10.42 -0.79 24.11
CA ASP A 241 -9.74 -1.45 25.24
C ASP A 241 -8.34 -1.98 24.88
N TRP A 242 -7.85 -1.78 23.64
CA TRP A 242 -6.53 -2.21 23.21
C TRP A 242 -5.46 -1.25 23.72
N LYS A 243 -4.45 -1.79 24.41
CA LYS A 243 -3.27 -1.03 24.84
C LYS A 243 -2.11 -1.34 23.89
N PRO A 244 -1.71 -0.41 23.01
CA PRO A 244 -0.64 -0.64 22.07
C PRO A 244 0.68 -0.97 22.77
N PRO A 245 1.32 -2.12 22.49
CA PRO A 245 2.62 -2.44 23.03
C PRO A 245 3.73 -1.63 22.34
N VAL A 246 4.81 -1.35 23.08
CA VAL A 246 6.04 -0.76 22.57
C VAL A 246 7.14 -1.80 22.65
N LEU A 247 7.72 -2.19 21.51
CA LEU A 247 8.66 -3.31 21.38
C LEU A 247 10.01 -2.85 20.81
N ASN A 248 11.08 -3.45 21.32
CA ASN A 248 12.42 -3.24 20.80
C ASN A 248 12.78 -4.28 19.73
N THR A 249 13.33 -3.83 18.60
CA THR A 249 13.84 -4.73 17.56
C THR A 249 15.22 -4.34 17.08
N VAL A 250 15.99 -5.32 16.61
CA VAL A 250 17.23 -5.13 15.85
C VAL A 250 17.05 -5.92 14.56
N ALA A 251 16.35 -5.31 13.59
CA ALA A 251 15.91 -5.99 12.38
C ALA A 251 17.05 -6.69 11.63
N ILE A 252 18.22 -6.04 11.50
CA ILE A 252 19.41 -6.65 10.83
C ILE A 252 19.90 -7.94 11.49
N LYS A 253 19.51 -8.21 12.74
CA LYS A 253 19.89 -9.42 13.50
C LYS A 253 18.71 -10.35 13.75
N GLY A 254 17.52 -10.02 13.24
CA GLY A 254 16.28 -10.76 13.49
C GLY A 254 15.82 -10.74 14.96
N LYS A 255 16.41 -9.88 15.82
CA LYS A 255 16.05 -9.83 17.24
C LYS A 255 14.76 -9.05 17.46
N GLY A 256 13.85 -9.58 18.30
CA GLY A 256 12.58 -8.95 18.64
C GLY A 256 11.49 -9.16 17.57
N ILE A 257 11.75 -9.96 16.51
CA ILE A 257 10.81 -10.18 15.40
C ILE A 257 9.67 -11.13 15.82
N ALA A 258 9.99 -12.20 16.53
CA ALA A 258 8.97 -13.15 16.98
C ALA A 258 7.98 -12.47 17.93
N GLU A 259 8.50 -11.68 18.89
CA GLU A 259 7.72 -10.90 19.84
C GLU A 259 6.84 -9.85 19.12
N LEU A 260 7.36 -9.20 18.07
CA LEU A 260 6.59 -8.28 17.24
C LEU A 260 5.43 -9.01 16.53
N VAL A 261 5.72 -10.14 15.91
CA VAL A 261 4.68 -10.92 15.22
C VAL A 261 3.65 -11.47 16.22
N ASP A 262 4.06 -11.84 17.44
CA ASP A 262 3.13 -12.24 18.51
C ASP A 262 2.23 -11.08 18.96
N ALA A 263 2.76 -9.86 19.08
CA ALA A 263 1.97 -8.67 19.41
C ALA A 263 0.95 -8.33 18.30
N VAL A 264 1.38 -8.39 17.03
CA VAL A 264 0.50 -8.22 15.87
C VAL A 264 -0.62 -9.27 15.86
N TRP A 265 -0.28 -10.51 16.17
CA TRP A 265 -1.26 -11.60 16.23
C TRP A 265 -2.22 -11.48 17.42
N SER A 266 -1.73 -10.95 18.55
CA SER A 266 -2.58 -10.63 19.71
C SER A 266 -3.58 -9.53 19.39
N HIS A 267 -3.17 -8.47 18.63
CA HIS A 267 -4.12 -7.45 18.17
C HIS A 267 -5.14 -8.02 17.19
N ARG A 268 -4.71 -8.86 16.23
CA ARG A 268 -5.65 -9.59 15.38
C ARG A 268 -6.69 -10.37 16.17
N GLN A 269 -6.25 -11.11 17.21
CA GLN A 269 -7.16 -11.87 18.06
C GLN A 269 -8.14 -10.96 18.79
N TYR A 270 -7.66 -9.85 19.35
CA TYR A 270 -8.52 -8.82 19.95
C TYR A 270 -9.60 -8.31 18.97
N LEU A 271 -9.22 -8.01 17.72
CA LEU A 271 -10.18 -7.57 16.69
C LEU A 271 -11.21 -8.65 16.36
N MET A 272 -10.81 -9.92 16.36
CA MET A 272 -11.73 -11.04 16.13
C MET A 272 -12.73 -11.21 17.29
N ASP A 273 -12.23 -11.21 18.52
CA ASP A 273 -13.04 -11.43 19.73
C ASP A 273 -14.01 -10.27 20.01
N SER A 274 -13.59 -9.04 19.73
CA SER A 274 -14.43 -7.84 19.87
C SER A 274 -15.39 -7.62 18.71
N GLY A 275 -15.29 -8.43 17.63
CA GLY A 275 -16.08 -8.24 16.39
C GLY A 275 -15.63 -7.06 15.53
N GLN A 276 -14.58 -6.34 15.93
CA GLN A 276 -14.06 -5.17 15.20
C GLN A 276 -13.46 -5.55 13.85
N PHE A 277 -12.94 -6.77 13.69
CA PHE A 277 -12.40 -7.25 12.40
C PHE A 277 -13.44 -7.15 11.27
N LYS A 278 -14.65 -7.66 11.50
CA LYS A 278 -15.75 -7.58 10.52
C LYS A 278 -16.26 -6.16 10.31
N ALA A 279 -16.34 -5.37 11.39
CA ALA A 279 -16.74 -3.97 11.31
C ALA A 279 -15.74 -3.15 10.48
N HIS A 280 -14.44 -3.40 10.66
CA HIS A 280 -13.36 -2.76 9.91
C HIS A 280 -13.44 -3.11 8.41
N ASN A 281 -13.56 -4.39 8.05
CA ASN A 281 -13.74 -4.83 6.66
C ASN A 281 -14.95 -4.16 6.00
N ARG A 282 -16.07 -4.07 6.72
CA ARG A 282 -17.25 -3.39 6.22
C ARG A 282 -17.02 -1.90 5.98
N ALA A 283 -16.41 -1.22 6.94
CA ALA A 283 -16.08 0.20 6.83
C ALA A 283 -15.11 0.47 5.66
N GLN A 284 -14.10 -0.36 5.49
CA GLN A 284 -13.16 -0.29 4.36
C GLN A 284 -13.88 -0.46 3.02
N THR A 285 -14.77 -1.46 2.91
CA THR A 285 -15.53 -1.68 1.68
C THR A 285 -16.41 -0.48 1.35
N PHE A 286 -17.07 0.13 2.33
CA PHE A 286 -17.89 1.33 2.10
C PHE A 286 -17.04 2.53 1.70
N ARG A 287 -15.86 2.75 2.32
CA ARG A 287 -14.93 3.80 1.90
C ARG A 287 -14.48 3.60 0.45
N PHE A 288 -14.20 2.35 0.08
CA PHE A 288 -13.83 2.01 -1.30
C PHE A 288 -14.96 2.30 -2.29
N VAL A 289 -16.19 1.87 -2.00
CA VAL A 289 -17.36 2.20 -2.84
C VAL A 289 -17.53 3.70 -2.97
N ARG A 290 -17.37 4.46 -1.87
CA ARG A 290 -17.49 5.92 -1.89
C ARG A 290 -16.41 6.55 -2.81
N SER A 291 -15.16 6.11 -2.73
CA SER A 291 -14.09 6.61 -3.60
C SER A 291 -14.37 6.32 -5.07
N LEU A 292 -14.81 5.09 -5.40
CA LEU A 292 -15.20 4.71 -6.76
C LEU A 292 -16.35 5.55 -7.30
N VAL A 293 -17.39 5.79 -6.48
CA VAL A 293 -18.52 6.63 -6.89
C VAL A 293 -18.07 8.05 -7.18
N MET A 294 -17.19 8.63 -6.35
CA MET A 294 -16.69 9.99 -6.57
C MET A 294 -15.84 10.07 -7.85
N GLU A 295 -14.99 9.11 -8.10
CA GLU A 295 -14.15 9.01 -9.29
C GLU A 295 -15.02 8.86 -10.55
N MET A 296 -15.86 7.84 -10.59
CA MET A 296 -16.76 7.58 -11.73
C MET A 296 -17.73 8.73 -12.01
N ALA A 297 -18.22 9.42 -10.97
CA ALA A 297 -19.08 10.59 -11.14
C ALA A 297 -18.32 11.78 -11.72
N ALA A 298 -17.11 12.03 -11.24
CA ALA A 298 -16.24 13.08 -11.77
C ALA A 298 -15.91 12.83 -13.24
N ASP A 299 -15.46 11.61 -13.59
CA ASP A 299 -15.13 11.24 -14.97
C ASP A 299 -16.34 11.44 -15.89
N LYS A 300 -17.51 10.96 -15.49
CA LYS A 300 -18.73 11.12 -16.28
C LYS A 300 -19.14 12.57 -16.48
N ILE A 301 -18.97 13.42 -15.46
CA ILE A 301 -19.28 14.85 -15.55
C ILE A 301 -18.32 15.54 -16.52
N PHE A 302 -17.01 15.30 -16.38
CA PHE A 302 -16.00 15.90 -17.24
C PHE A 302 -16.06 15.37 -18.67
N GLU A 303 -16.31 14.08 -18.88
CA GLU A 303 -16.49 13.51 -20.22
C GLU A 303 -17.67 14.13 -20.95
N ASN A 304 -18.80 14.30 -20.29
CA ASN A 304 -19.98 14.92 -20.87
C ASN A 304 -19.80 16.41 -21.14
N ALA A 305 -18.94 17.09 -20.36
CA ALA A 305 -18.74 18.53 -20.47
C ALA A 305 -17.65 18.92 -21.46
N LYS A 306 -16.54 18.15 -21.59
CA LYS A 306 -15.28 18.54 -22.25
C LYS A 306 -15.42 19.10 -23.67
N ASP A 307 -16.37 18.56 -24.46
CA ASP A 307 -16.58 18.94 -25.85
C ASP A 307 -17.66 20.04 -26.04
N SER A 308 -18.25 20.52 -24.93
CA SER A 308 -19.31 21.53 -24.99
C SER A 308 -18.76 22.96 -25.07
N ALA A 309 -19.41 23.81 -25.88
CA ALA A 309 -19.09 25.25 -25.94
C ALA A 309 -19.29 25.93 -24.56
N ALA A 310 -20.22 25.42 -23.76
CA ALA A 310 -20.47 25.91 -22.42
C ALA A 310 -19.29 25.63 -21.47
N TYR A 311 -18.64 24.47 -21.58
CA TYR A 311 -17.44 24.14 -20.82
C TYR A 311 -16.27 25.05 -21.19
N GLN A 312 -16.04 25.29 -22.48
CA GLN A 312 -14.98 26.22 -22.94
C GLN A 312 -15.24 27.66 -22.45
N THR A 313 -16.50 28.07 -22.44
CA THR A 313 -16.91 29.39 -21.89
C THR A 313 -16.69 29.41 -20.35
N LEU A 314 -16.96 28.34 -19.66
CA LEU A 314 -16.73 28.21 -18.22
C LEU A 314 -15.25 28.35 -17.88
N LEU A 315 -14.37 27.62 -18.59
CA LEU A 315 -12.91 27.73 -18.44
C LEU A 315 -12.43 29.15 -18.73
N GLY A 316 -12.87 29.75 -19.80
CA GLY A 316 -12.51 31.15 -20.16
C GLY A 316 -13.00 32.18 -19.13
N ASN A 317 -14.08 31.91 -18.40
CA ASN A 317 -14.54 32.76 -17.31
C ASN A 317 -13.72 32.54 -16.03
N LEU A 318 -13.27 31.32 -15.74
CA LEU A 318 -12.33 31.01 -14.66
C LEU A 318 -10.99 31.68 -14.87
N ASP A 319 -10.40 31.58 -16.07
CA ASP A 319 -9.12 32.21 -16.41
C ASP A 319 -9.18 33.73 -16.23
N LYS A 320 -10.28 34.35 -16.60
CA LYS A 320 -10.55 35.79 -16.45
C LYS A 320 -11.02 36.18 -15.04
N ARG A 321 -11.10 35.20 -14.11
CA ARG A 321 -11.60 35.39 -12.74
C ARG A 321 -13.00 36.05 -12.66
N LYS A 322 -13.84 35.78 -13.65
CA LYS A 322 -15.23 36.27 -13.71
C LYS A 322 -16.19 35.40 -12.88
N ILE A 323 -15.80 34.17 -12.63
CA ILE A 323 -16.47 33.23 -11.73
C ILE A 323 -15.43 32.58 -10.82
N ASP A 324 -15.87 32.17 -9.65
CA ASP A 324 -15.03 31.43 -8.69
C ASP A 324 -15.14 29.91 -8.96
N PRO A 325 -14.18 29.11 -8.41
CA PRO A 325 -14.18 27.65 -8.59
C PRO A 325 -15.40 26.94 -8.05
N PHE A 326 -16.03 27.42 -6.98
CA PHE A 326 -17.22 26.80 -6.41
C PHE A 326 -18.42 26.94 -7.35
N THR A 327 -18.64 28.15 -7.86
CA THR A 327 -19.68 28.41 -8.89
C THR A 327 -19.45 27.60 -10.16
N ALA A 328 -18.19 27.42 -10.57
CA ALA A 328 -17.86 26.56 -11.71
C ALA A 328 -18.19 25.09 -11.45
N ALA A 329 -17.82 24.57 -10.28
CA ALA A 329 -18.14 23.20 -9.89
C ALA A 329 -19.66 22.96 -9.79
N GLU A 330 -20.41 23.90 -9.22
CA GLU A 330 -21.87 23.79 -9.16
C GLU A 330 -22.53 23.74 -10.55
N LYS A 331 -22.02 24.50 -11.51
CA LYS A 331 -22.49 24.47 -12.90
C LYS A 331 -22.21 23.13 -13.56
N LEU A 332 -20.99 22.58 -13.39
CA LEU A 332 -20.62 21.26 -13.89
C LEU A 332 -21.53 20.17 -13.32
N LEU A 333 -21.79 20.20 -12.02
CA LEU A 333 -22.68 19.25 -11.35
C LEU A 333 -24.15 19.31 -11.84
N LYS A 334 -24.59 20.48 -12.30
CA LYS A 334 -25.95 20.70 -12.86
C LYS A 334 -26.03 20.38 -14.35
N GLY A 335 -24.90 20.02 -15.00
CA GLY A 335 -24.83 19.72 -16.43
C GLY A 335 -24.60 20.96 -17.30
N LEU A 336 -23.96 22.01 -16.71
CA LEU A 336 -23.71 23.35 -17.25
C LEU A 336 -24.96 24.21 -17.41
#